data_20ec73249015edebd5746e6c1145fd7c
#
_entry.id   20ec73249015edebd5746e6c1145fd7c
#
_cell.length_a   1.000
_cell.length_b   1.000
_cell.length_c   1.000
_cell.angle_alpha   90.00
_cell.angle_beta   90.00
_cell.angle_gamma   90.00
#
_symmetry.space_group_name_H-M   'P 1'
#
loop_
_entity.id
_entity.type
_entity.pdbx_description
1 polymer ?
#
loop_
_entity_poly.entity_id
_entity_poly.type
_entity_poly.pdbx_seq_one_letter_code
_entity_poly.pdbx_strand_id
1 'polypeptide(L)'
;NAKHRPQAGPTLIVCPTSLVGNWQSEINKFACNLKITTVFGSLRNEQLQQLSQADCILTTYPLLKRDIAYYSPLYFENIILDEAQYIKNDAAQVSRLVKRLNADFKLCLSGTPIENNLFELKSLLDFAMPSLLGSQAHFKTYFQTPIERDNDVKRADELKSLIMPFILRRTKAQVTQELPEKTELVKEFDFEAKQKEIYTGITQSLEQKLVDLFAQQGVQKSKLAFLDALLKLRQICCHPKLI
;
A
#
# COMPACT_ATOMS: atom_id res chain seq x y z
N ASN A 1 40.29 14.90 2.21
CA ASN A 1 39.41 15.61 3.17
C ASN A 1 38.16 14.79 3.43
N ALA A 2 38.26 13.79 4.32
CA ALA A 2 37.12 13.14 4.93
C ALA A 2 36.47 14.16 5.87
N LYS A 3 35.49 14.90 5.35
CA LYS A 3 34.60 15.69 6.22
C LYS A 3 33.92 14.71 7.16
N HIS A 4 34.07 14.93 8.46
CA HIS A 4 33.28 14.31 9.53
C HIS A 4 31.81 14.23 9.04
N ARG A 5 31.30 13.02 8.77
CA ARG A 5 29.86 12.80 8.73
C ARG A 5 29.40 13.01 10.18
N PRO A 6 28.44 13.91 10.47
CA PRO A 6 27.78 13.88 11.75
C PRO A 6 27.25 12.46 11.95
N GLN A 7 27.27 12.00 13.22
CA GLN A 7 26.80 10.66 13.60
C GLN A 7 25.62 10.23 12.72
N ALA A 8 25.74 9.06 12.08
CA ALA A 8 24.70 8.51 11.23
C ALA A 8 23.37 8.51 12.02
N GLY A 9 22.34 9.10 11.45
CA GLY A 9 21.03 9.13 12.10
C GLY A 9 20.44 7.71 12.22
N PRO A 10 19.39 7.51 13.03
CA PRO A 10 18.76 6.20 13.17
C PRO A 10 18.10 5.77 11.86
N THR A 11 17.96 4.46 11.66
CA THR A 11 17.08 3.90 10.63
C THR A 11 15.65 3.82 11.16
N LEU A 12 14.68 4.40 10.45
CA LEU A 12 13.25 4.29 10.76
C LEU A 12 12.60 3.21 9.89
N ILE A 13 11.99 2.22 10.52
CA ILE A 13 11.18 1.19 9.86
C ILE A 13 9.72 1.40 10.24
N VAL A 14 8.85 1.57 9.26
CA VAL A 14 7.41 1.70 9.44
C VAL A 14 6.73 0.52 8.78
N CYS A 15 6.00 -0.28 9.56
CA CYS A 15 5.35 -1.49 9.07
C CYS A 15 3.92 -1.64 9.61
N PRO A 16 3.11 -2.56 9.05
CA PRO A 16 1.84 -2.96 9.66
C PRO A 16 2.02 -3.53 11.06
N THR A 17 1.01 -3.37 11.91
CA THR A 17 1.03 -3.87 13.30
C THR A 17 1.36 -5.36 13.40
N SER A 18 0.85 -6.17 12.49
CA SER A 18 1.10 -7.62 12.43
C SER A 18 2.55 -8.00 12.13
N LEU A 19 3.33 -7.11 11.57
CA LEU A 19 4.72 -7.36 11.17
C LEU A 19 5.76 -6.86 12.15
N VAL A 20 5.36 -6.14 13.21
CA VAL A 20 6.30 -5.59 14.21
C VAL A 20 7.16 -6.69 14.85
N GLY A 21 6.53 -7.78 15.30
CA GLY A 21 7.26 -8.90 15.90
C GLY A 21 8.20 -9.61 14.92
N ASN A 22 7.79 -9.71 13.66
CA ASN A 22 8.63 -10.30 12.61
C ASN A 22 9.86 -9.45 12.34
N TRP A 23 9.69 -8.14 12.15
CA TRP A 23 10.82 -7.21 12.00
C TRP A 23 11.79 -7.26 13.18
N GLN A 24 11.26 -7.29 14.42
CA GLN A 24 12.09 -7.43 15.62
C GLN A 24 12.94 -8.70 15.58
N SER A 25 12.32 -9.83 15.24
CA SER A 25 13.01 -11.13 15.17
C SER A 25 14.09 -11.13 14.10
N GLU A 26 13.80 -10.60 12.92
CA GLU A 26 14.76 -10.53 11.82
C GLU A 26 15.94 -9.59 12.12
N ILE A 27 15.68 -8.43 12.70
CA ILE A 27 16.77 -7.50 13.09
C ILE A 27 17.65 -8.15 14.16
N ASN A 28 17.09 -8.78 15.18
CA ASN A 28 17.84 -9.47 16.21
C ASN A 28 18.69 -10.62 15.66
N LYS A 29 18.20 -11.31 14.64
CA LYS A 29 18.89 -12.42 13.99
C LYS A 29 20.07 -11.97 13.10
N PHE A 30 19.88 -10.92 12.31
CA PHE A 30 20.84 -10.51 11.29
C PHE A 30 21.66 -9.26 11.67
N ALA A 31 21.20 -8.46 12.62
CA ALA A 31 21.81 -7.21 13.05
C ALA A 31 21.79 -7.06 14.58
N CYS A 32 22.22 -8.08 15.29
CA CYS A 32 22.15 -8.18 16.77
C CYS A 32 22.89 -7.07 17.53
N ASN A 33 23.77 -6.33 16.86
CA ASN A 33 24.55 -5.24 17.47
C ASN A 33 23.80 -3.90 17.46
N LEU A 34 22.65 -3.80 16.77
CA LEU A 34 21.87 -2.57 16.68
C LEU A 34 20.98 -2.40 17.92
N LYS A 35 20.98 -1.19 18.47
CA LYS A 35 20.04 -0.79 19.52
C LYS A 35 18.68 -0.48 18.90
N ILE A 36 17.73 -1.39 19.09
CA ILE A 36 16.37 -1.25 18.54
C ILE A 36 15.48 -0.58 19.56
N THR A 37 14.75 0.47 19.15
CA THR A 37 13.65 1.05 19.92
C THR A 37 12.34 0.77 19.18
N THR A 38 11.49 -0.11 19.75
CA THR A 38 10.18 -0.46 19.19
C THR A 38 9.10 0.39 19.83
N VAL A 39 8.63 1.40 19.11
CA VAL A 39 7.56 2.30 19.55
C VAL A 39 6.20 1.63 19.33
N PHE A 40 5.81 0.79 20.30
CA PHE A 40 4.59 0.00 20.24
C PHE A 40 4.14 -0.43 21.65
N GLY A 41 2.81 -0.64 21.84
CA GLY A 41 2.26 -1.15 23.10
C GLY A 41 2.23 -0.14 24.24
N SER A 42 2.28 -0.65 25.49
CA SER A 42 2.13 0.13 26.73
C SER A 42 3.33 1.05 27.03
N LEU A 43 4.53 0.63 26.67
CA LEU A 43 5.79 1.38 26.93
C LEU A 43 6.06 2.47 25.89
N ARG A 44 5.13 2.73 24.95
CA ARG A 44 5.31 3.66 23.85
C ARG A 44 5.83 5.04 24.28
N ASN A 45 5.26 5.63 25.33
CA ASN A 45 5.62 6.98 25.75
C ASN A 45 7.08 7.07 26.25
N GLU A 46 7.58 6.05 26.91
CA GLU A 46 8.98 5.95 27.35
C GLU A 46 9.91 5.79 26.14
N GLN A 47 9.51 4.95 25.20
CA GLN A 47 10.25 4.69 23.96
C GLN A 47 10.37 5.93 23.08
N LEU A 48 9.34 6.79 23.02
CA LEU A 48 9.39 8.05 22.29
C LEU A 48 10.45 9.03 22.81
N GLN A 49 10.81 8.97 24.09
CA GLN A 49 11.86 9.80 24.68
C GLN A 49 13.28 9.31 24.34
N GLN A 50 13.40 8.10 23.84
CA GLN A 50 14.69 7.44 23.58
C GLN A 50 15.04 7.34 22.08
N LEU A 51 14.25 7.94 21.19
CA LEU A 51 14.42 7.82 19.74
C LEU A 51 15.81 8.27 19.26
N SER A 52 16.36 9.32 19.84
CA SER A 52 17.69 9.84 19.48
C SER A 52 18.86 8.93 19.88
N GLN A 53 18.61 7.95 20.74
CA GLN A 53 19.63 7.00 21.21
C GLN A 53 19.55 5.64 20.49
N ALA A 54 18.59 5.46 19.59
CA ALA A 54 18.38 4.23 18.87
C ALA A 54 19.20 4.21 17.58
N ASP A 55 19.70 3.03 17.19
CA ASP A 55 20.25 2.79 15.86
C ASP A 55 19.13 2.45 14.88
N CYS A 56 18.10 1.76 15.37
CA CYS A 56 16.92 1.39 14.59
C CYS A 56 15.63 1.68 15.37
N ILE A 57 14.70 2.37 14.75
CA ILE A 57 13.38 2.69 15.29
C ILE A 57 12.34 1.90 14.50
N LEU A 58 11.56 1.08 15.19
CA LEU A 58 10.47 0.30 14.61
C LEU A 58 9.14 0.82 15.11
N THR A 59 8.23 1.17 14.18
CA THR A 59 6.90 1.68 14.51
C THR A 59 5.87 1.29 13.45
N THR A 60 4.60 1.65 13.68
CA THR A 60 3.50 1.38 12.76
C THR A 60 2.95 2.66 12.12
N TYR A 61 2.29 2.56 10.97
CA TYR A 61 1.70 3.72 10.29
C TYR A 61 0.74 4.54 11.17
N PRO A 62 -0.20 3.92 11.93
CA PRO A 62 -1.07 4.68 12.84
C PRO A 62 -0.31 5.40 13.95
N LEU A 63 0.72 4.74 14.53
CA LEU A 63 1.53 5.33 15.60
C LEU A 63 2.42 6.45 15.10
N LEU A 64 3.09 6.26 13.96
CA LEU A 64 3.86 7.32 13.32
C LEU A 64 3.01 8.57 13.07
N LYS A 65 1.79 8.39 12.53
CA LYS A 65 0.86 9.49 12.31
C LYS A 65 0.50 10.22 13.61
N ARG A 66 0.24 9.48 14.69
CA ARG A 66 -0.14 10.02 15.99
C ARG A 66 0.99 10.79 16.65
N ASP A 67 2.19 10.25 16.53
CA ASP A 67 3.38 10.70 17.27
C ASP A 67 4.37 11.49 16.40
N ILE A 68 3.93 12.00 15.26
CA ILE A 68 4.77 12.64 14.25
C ILE A 68 5.67 13.76 14.80
N ALA A 69 5.22 14.45 15.84
CA ALA A 69 5.98 15.51 16.48
C ALA A 69 7.33 15.05 17.06
N TYR A 70 7.44 13.77 17.44
CA TYR A 70 8.70 13.18 17.93
C TYR A 70 9.64 12.78 16.80
N TYR A 71 9.12 12.43 15.64
CA TYR A 71 9.90 12.00 14.47
C TYR A 71 10.36 13.16 13.59
N SER A 72 9.53 14.20 13.47
CA SER A 72 9.80 15.33 12.57
C SER A 72 11.12 16.09 12.84
N PRO A 73 11.59 16.23 14.10
CA PRO A 73 12.87 16.90 14.36
C PRO A 73 14.08 16.03 14.04
N LEU A 74 13.89 14.72 13.85
CA LEU A 74 14.99 13.79 13.62
C LEU A 74 15.41 13.78 12.15
N TYR A 75 16.70 13.57 11.93
CA TYR A 75 17.26 13.25 10.63
C TYR A 75 17.60 11.76 10.62
N PHE A 76 17.08 11.03 9.64
CA PHE A 76 17.28 9.59 9.53
C PHE A 76 18.38 9.28 8.52
N GLU A 77 19.17 8.24 8.75
CA GLU A 77 20.03 7.67 7.71
C GLU A 77 19.15 6.96 6.67
N ASN A 78 18.21 6.14 7.14
CA ASN A 78 17.29 5.41 6.26
C ASN A 78 15.85 5.51 6.78
N ILE A 79 14.89 5.57 5.85
CA ILE A 79 13.47 5.34 6.15
C ILE A 79 12.98 4.20 5.27
N ILE A 80 12.51 3.13 5.90
CA ILE A 80 11.98 1.94 5.23
C ILE A 80 10.49 1.84 5.52
N LEU A 81 9.68 1.82 4.47
CA LEU A 81 8.24 1.63 4.56
C LEU A 81 7.90 0.22 4.08
N ASP A 82 7.48 -0.64 4.99
CA ASP A 82 6.99 -1.97 4.65
C ASP A 82 5.49 -1.94 4.39
N GLU A 83 5.02 -2.75 3.44
CA GLU A 83 3.66 -2.68 2.89
C GLU A 83 3.30 -1.24 2.49
N ALA A 84 4.15 -0.64 1.67
CA ALA A 84 4.09 0.79 1.33
C ALA A 84 2.79 1.21 0.60
N GLN A 85 1.88 0.28 0.26
CA GLN A 85 0.54 0.62 -0.21
C GLN A 85 -0.25 1.50 0.77
N TYR A 86 0.12 1.55 2.04
CA TYR A 86 -0.46 2.48 3.02
C TYR A 86 -0.27 3.96 2.63
N ILE A 87 0.72 4.29 1.80
CA ILE A 87 0.97 5.66 1.33
C ILE A 87 0.62 5.90 -0.13
N LYS A 88 -0.02 4.95 -0.82
CA LYS A 88 -0.46 5.09 -2.22
C LYS A 88 -1.41 6.26 -2.44
N ASN A 89 -2.29 6.53 -1.48
CA ASN A 89 -3.17 7.69 -1.52
C ASN A 89 -2.43 8.94 -1.04
N ASP A 90 -2.07 9.80 -1.97
CA ASP A 90 -1.34 11.05 -1.72
C ASP A 90 -2.14 12.05 -0.85
N ALA A 91 -3.46 12.00 -0.91
CA ALA A 91 -4.34 12.81 -0.07
C ALA A 91 -4.40 12.32 1.38
N ALA A 92 -4.01 11.07 1.66
CA ALA A 92 -4.01 10.53 3.01
C ALA A 92 -3.01 11.27 3.91
N GLN A 93 -3.42 11.54 5.14
CA GLN A 93 -2.60 12.28 6.10
C GLN A 93 -1.25 11.59 6.34
N VAL A 94 -1.23 10.25 6.46
CA VAL A 94 0.00 9.49 6.69
C VAL A 94 0.99 9.63 5.54
N SER A 95 0.52 9.62 4.29
CA SER A 95 1.35 9.81 3.10
C SER A 95 2.07 11.16 3.15
N ARG A 96 1.32 12.23 3.42
CA ARG A 96 1.88 13.60 3.52
C ARG A 96 2.89 13.74 4.66
N LEU A 97 2.63 13.12 5.80
CA LEU A 97 3.53 13.20 6.96
C LEU A 97 4.84 12.46 6.70
N VAL A 98 4.77 11.23 6.19
CA VAL A 98 5.95 10.42 5.91
C VAL A 98 6.86 11.06 4.86
N LYS A 99 6.28 11.67 3.81
CA LYS A 99 7.04 12.37 2.77
C LYS A 99 7.87 13.56 3.29
N ARG A 100 7.43 14.18 4.40
CA ARG A 100 8.12 15.32 5.03
C ARG A 100 9.28 14.92 5.95
N LEU A 101 9.40 13.64 6.30
CA LEU A 101 10.53 13.18 7.12
C LEU A 101 11.82 13.26 6.31
N ASN A 102 12.88 13.73 6.96
CA ASN A 102 14.19 13.91 6.36
C ASN A 102 15.04 12.65 6.52
N ALA A 103 15.59 12.15 5.40
CA ALA A 103 16.49 11.02 5.40
C ALA A 103 17.46 11.08 4.21
N ASP A 104 18.63 10.43 4.37
CA ASP A 104 19.59 10.24 3.27
C ASP A 104 19.04 9.25 2.23
N PHE A 105 18.42 8.17 2.70
CA PHE A 105 17.87 7.12 1.85
C PHE A 105 16.43 6.74 2.25
N LYS A 106 15.58 6.55 1.25
CA LYS A 106 14.19 6.15 1.45
C LYS A 106 13.83 4.94 0.61
N LEU A 107 13.24 3.92 1.23
CA LEU A 107 12.89 2.65 0.60
C LEU A 107 11.42 2.31 0.83
N CYS A 108 10.74 1.89 -0.23
CA CYS A 108 9.40 1.30 -0.19
C CYS A 108 9.49 -0.20 -0.46
N LEU A 109 8.93 -1.02 0.43
CA LEU A 109 8.68 -2.44 0.22
C LEU A 109 7.19 -2.64 -0.03
N SER A 110 6.82 -3.29 -1.13
CA SER A 110 5.41 -3.55 -1.47
C SER A 110 5.31 -4.77 -2.39
N GLY A 111 4.37 -5.65 -2.10
CA GLY A 111 4.01 -6.75 -3.01
C GLY A 111 3.21 -6.28 -4.24
N THR A 112 2.58 -5.13 -4.16
CA THR A 112 1.65 -4.61 -5.16
C THR A 112 1.91 -3.12 -5.43
N PRO A 113 2.94 -2.76 -6.21
CA PRO A 113 3.30 -1.36 -6.46
C PRO A 113 2.22 -0.57 -7.22
N ILE A 114 1.45 -1.23 -8.08
CA ILE A 114 0.33 -0.66 -8.84
C ILE A 114 -0.87 -1.61 -8.72
N GLU A 115 -1.99 -1.10 -8.25
CA GLU A 115 -3.26 -1.85 -8.17
C GLU A 115 -4.34 -1.22 -9.03
N ASN A 116 -4.57 0.09 -8.88
CA ASN A 116 -5.70 0.75 -9.50
C ASN A 116 -5.29 1.77 -10.57
N ASN A 117 -4.22 2.52 -10.36
CA ASN A 117 -3.80 3.58 -11.27
C ASN A 117 -2.32 3.97 -11.09
N LEU A 118 -1.80 4.73 -12.06
CA LEU A 118 -0.41 5.17 -12.05
C LEU A 118 -0.08 6.20 -10.94
N PHE A 119 -1.09 6.87 -10.35
CA PHE A 119 -0.84 7.75 -9.21
C PHE A 119 -0.36 7.01 -7.97
N GLU A 120 -0.75 5.74 -7.80
CA GLU A 120 -0.25 4.92 -6.70
C GLU A 120 1.27 4.76 -6.80
N LEU A 121 1.76 4.42 -8.02
CA LEU A 121 3.19 4.34 -8.29
C LEU A 121 3.89 5.67 -8.07
N LYS A 122 3.30 6.77 -8.59
CA LYS A 122 3.85 8.10 -8.36
C LYS A 122 3.98 8.42 -6.88
N SER A 123 2.98 8.12 -6.06
CA SER A 123 3.02 8.39 -4.62
C SER A 123 4.18 7.67 -3.92
N LEU A 124 4.46 6.40 -4.30
CA LEU A 124 5.59 5.65 -3.77
C LEU A 124 6.93 6.25 -4.21
N LEU A 125 7.04 6.61 -5.50
CA LEU A 125 8.25 7.24 -6.03
C LEU A 125 8.46 8.67 -5.51
N ASP A 126 7.42 9.44 -5.26
CA ASP A 126 7.54 10.77 -4.63
C ASP A 126 8.07 10.68 -3.19
N PHE A 127 7.85 9.55 -2.51
CA PHE A 127 8.48 9.29 -1.22
C PHE A 127 9.94 8.87 -1.37
N ALA A 128 10.22 7.85 -2.21
CA ALA A 128 11.56 7.27 -2.35
C ALA A 128 12.52 8.20 -3.11
N MET A 129 12.05 8.84 -4.17
CA MET A 129 12.82 9.69 -5.10
C MET A 129 12.05 10.99 -5.38
N PRO A 130 12.05 11.95 -4.46
CA PRO A 130 11.33 13.20 -4.63
C PRO A 130 11.71 13.91 -5.95
N SER A 131 10.71 14.43 -6.65
CA SER A 131 10.85 15.16 -7.92
C SER A 131 11.21 14.32 -9.18
N LEU A 132 11.47 13.02 -9.07
CA LEU A 132 11.79 12.18 -10.24
C LEU A 132 10.70 12.26 -11.33
N LEU A 133 9.44 12.23 -10.96
CA LEU A 133 8.28 12.24 -11.86
C LEU A 133 7.62 13.62 -11.98
N GLY A 134 8.26 14.65 -11.49
CA GLY A 134 7.76 16.02 -11.53
C GLY A 134 6.49 16.27 -10.70
N SER A 135 5.82 17.40 -10.95
CA SER A 135 4.59 17.75 -10.22
C SER A 135 3.43 16.79 -10.53
N GLN A 136 2.43 16.77 -9.65
CA GLN A 136 1.23 15.95 -9.85
C GLN A 136 0.47 16.32 -11.13
N ALA A 137 0.39 17.60 -11.45
CA ALA A 137 -0.26 18.10 -12.67
C ALA A 137 0.51 17.63 -13.93
N HIS A 138 1.83 17.77 -13.93
CA HIS A 138 2.69 17.30 -15.01
C HIS A 138 2.54 15.79 -15.23
N PHE A 139 2.66 14.99 -14.17
CA PHE A 139 2.52 13.54 -14.25
C PHE A 139 1.18 13.10 -14.82
N LYS A 140 0.09 13.79 -14.41
CA LYS A 140 -1.26 13.49 -14.90
C LYS A 140 -1.38 13.73 -16.41
N THR A 141 -0.91 14.88 -16.88
CA THR A 141 -1.07 15.25 -18.30
C THR A 141 -0.09 14.53 -19.21
N TYR A 142 1.12 14.29 -18.74
CA TYR A 142 2.20 13.73 -19.56
C TYR A 142 2.24 12.20 -19.58
N PHE A 143 1.97 11.55 -18.45
CA PHE A 143 2.02 10.09 -18.33
C PHE A 143 0.66 9.46 -18.09
N GLN A 144 -0.05 9.87 -17.03
CA GLN A 144 -1.22 9.12 -16.60
C GLN A 144 -2.34 9.14 -17.64
N THR A 145 -2.79 10.32 -18.08
CA THR A 145 -3.91 10.41 -19.03
C THR A 145 -3.60 9.73 -20.36
N PRO A 146 -2.44 9.95 -21.01
CA PRO A 146 -2.10 9.24 -22.25
C PRO A 146 -2.03 7.72 -22.08
N ILE A 147 -1.42 7.23 -20.99
CA ILE A 147 -1.26 5.78 -20.78
C ILE A 147 -2.60 5.12 -20.43
N GLU A 148 -3.37 5.69 -19.48
CA GLU A 148 -4.58 5.03 -18.96
C GLU A 148 -5.80 5.21 -19.85
N ARG A 149 -5.90 6.31 -20.60
CA ARG A 149 -7.06 6.60 -21.45
C ARG A 149 -6.81 6.32 -22.94
N ASP A 150 -5.63 6.75 -23.40
CA ASP A 150 -5.34 6.73 -24.84
C ASP A 150 -4.49 5.51 -25.22
N ASN A 151 -4.10 4.67 -24.26
CA ASN A 151 -3.24 3.49 -24.41
C ASN A 151 -1.91 3.82 -25.15
N ASP A 152 -1.31 4.98 -24.84
CA ASP A 152 -0.06 5.45 -25.45
C ASP A 152 1.13 4.59 -24.99
N VAL A 153 1.53 3.65 -25.84
CA VAL A 153 2.63 2.70 -25.59
C VAL A 153 3.96 3.44 -25.45
N LYS A 154 4.19 4.51 -26.23
CA LYS A 154 5.46 5.27 -26.18
C LYS A 154 5.64 5.93 -24.82
N ARG A 155 4.58 6.53 -24.28
CA ARG A 155 4.60 7.13 -22.94
C ARG A 155 4.76 6.08 -21.85
N ALA A 156 4.18 4.91 -22.01
CA ALA A 156 4.35 3.79 -21.10
C ALA A 156 5.82 3.31 -21.07
N ASP A 157 6.46 3.16 -22.24
CA ASP A 157 7.85 2.75 -22.33
C ASP A 157 8.80 3.82 -21.79
N GLU A 158 8.52 5.10 -22.05
CA GLU A 158 9.28 6.21 -21.47
C GLU A 158 9.22 6.20 -19.95
N LEU A 159 8.02 6.10 -19.36
CA LEU A 159 7.85 5.99 -17.92
C LEU A 159 8.59 4.78 -17.36
N LYS A 160 8.44 3.61 -17.99
CA LYS A 160 9.11 2.38 -17.59
C LYS A 160 10.63 2.54 -17.57
N SER A 161 11.21 3.13 -18.61
CA SER A 161 12.65 3.37 -18.72
C SER A 161 13.15 4.31 -17.62
N LEU A 162 12.35 5.35 -17.28
CA LEU A 162 12.69 6.32 -16.25
C LEU A 162 12.71 5.70 -14.85
N ILE A 163 11.75 4.80 -14.54
CA ILE A 163 11.60 4.25 -13.19
C ILE A 163 12.38 2.95 -12.98
N MET A 164 12.73 2.22 -14.05
CA MET A 164 13.37 0.91 -13.96
C MET A 164 14.63 0.87 -13.09
N PRO A 165 15.52 1.88 -13.08
CA PRO A 165 16.71 1.87 -12.23
C PRO A 165 16.39 1.91 -10.71
N PHE A 166 15.19 2.33 -10.33
CA PHE A 166 14.76 2.53 -8.94
C PHE A 166 13.81 1.46 -8.44
N ILE A 167 13.45 0.48 -9.28
CA ILE A 167 12.48 -0.57 -8.93
C ILE A 167 13.14 -1.93 -9.09
N LEU A 168 13.15 -2.70 -8.00
CA LEU A 168 13.50 -4.10 -8.01
C LEU A 168 12.26 -4.95 -7.81
N ARG A 169 11.85 -5.70 -8.83
CA ARG A 169 10.74 -6.65 -8.74
C ARG A 169 11.20 -8.06 -9.07
N ARG A 170 10.91 -8.98 -8.17
CA ARG A 170 11.12 -10.42 -8.37
C ARG A 170 9.83 -11.17 -8.11
N THR A 171 9.44 -12.02 -9.03
CA THR A 171 8.29 -12.92 -8.84
C THR A 171 8.72 -14.17 -8.07
N LYS A 172 7.78 -14.83 -7.38
CA LYS A 172 8.06 -16.10 -6.67
C LYS A 172 8.67 -17.12 -7.63
N ALA A 173 8.13 -17.25 -8.85
CA ALA A 173 8.65 -18.18 -9.86
C ALA A 173 10.12 -17.93 -10.27
N GLN A 174 10.61 -16.70 -10.15
CA GLN A 174 12.01 -16.36 -10.46
C GLN A 174 12.99 -16.69 -9.34
N VAL A 175 12.53 -16.77 -8.10
CA VAL A 175 13.41 -16.92 -6.92
C VAL A 175 13.30 -18.28 -6.25
N THR A 176 12.20 -19.00 -6.43
CA THR A 176 11.93 -20.26 -5.75
C THR A 176 11.89 -21.41 -6.74
N GLN A 177 13.10 -21.84 -7.18
CA GLN A 177 13.23 -23.04 -8.00
C GLN A 177 12.92 -24.34 -7.21
N GLU A 178 12.89 -24.27 -5.88
CA GLU A 178 12.70 -25.41 -4.97
C GLU A 178 11.24 -25.59 -4.50
N LEU A 179 10.35 -24.63 -4.76
CA LEU A 179 8.95 -24.78 -4.39
C LEU A 179 8.19 -25.58 -5.47
N PRO A 180 7.34 -26.53 -5.06
CA PRO A 180 6.47 -27.23 -6.00
C PRO A 180 5.55 -26.24 -6.72
N GLU A 181 5.12 -26.60 -7.91
CA GLU A 181 4.15 -25.81 -8.67
C GLU A 181 2.87 -25.58 -7.86
N LYS A 182 2.32 -24.35 -7.97
CA LYS A 182 1.07 -24.02 -7.31
C LYS A 182 -0.07 -24.84 -7.91
N THR A 183 -0.67 -25.74 -7.12
CA THR A 183 -1.88 -26.46 -7.50
C THR A 183 -3.10 -25.63 -7.10
N GLU A 184 -3.91 -25.23 -8.07
CA GLU A 184 -5.19 -24.56 -7.85
C GLU A 184 -6.33 -25.57 -8.00
N LEU A 185 -7.08 -25.77 -6.93
CA LEU A 185 -8.29 -26.60 -6.93
C LEU A 185 -9.51 -25.66 -6.91
N VAL A 186 -10.28 -25.67 -7.98
CA VAL A 186 -11.58 -25.00 -8.03
C VAL A 186 -12.62 -26.00 -7.57
N LYS A 187 -13.33 -25.69 -6.47
CA LYS A 187 -14.46 -26.46 -5.99
C LYS A 187 -15.73 -25.67 -6.23
N GLU A 188 -16.63 -26.23 -6.99
CA GLU A 188 -17.95 -25.68 -7.24
C GLU A 188 -18.94 -26.29 -6.26
N PHE A 189 -19.84 -25.47 -5.74
CA PHE A 189 -20.90 -25.87 -4.85
C PHE A 189 -22.21 -25.33 -5.36
N ASP A 190 -23.22 -26.17 -5.44
CA ASP A 190 -24.57 -25.77 -5.75
C ASP A 190 -25.24 -25.15 -4.51
N PHE A 191 -26.10 -24.18 -4.74
CA PHE A 191 -26.96 -23.64 -3.69
C PHE A 191 -27.99 -24.67 -3.26
N GLU A 192 -28.29 -24.71 -1.96
CA GLU A 192 -29.51 -25.35 -1.47
C GLU A 192 -30.76 -24.68 -2.10
N ALA A 193 -31.83 -25.45 -2.28
CA ALA A 193 -33.04 -24.99 -2.98
C ALA A 193 -33.55 -23.64 -2.47
N LYS A 194 -33.63 -23.48 -1.14
CA LYS A 194 -34.06 -22.22 -0.50
C LYS A 194 -33.12 -21.04 -0.74
N GLN A 195 -31.82 -21.31 -0.72
CA GLN A 195 -30.80 -20.27 -1.00
C GLN A 195 -30.82 -19.84 -2.46
N LYS A 196 -31.04 -20.80 -3.37
CA LYS A 196 -31.18 -20.53 -4.80
C LYS A 196 -32.40 -19.67 -5.12
N GLU A 197 -33.53 -19.94 -4.45
CA GLU A 197 -34.75 -19.15 -4.60
C GLU A 197 -34.52 -17.70 -4.15
N ILE A 198 -33.92 -17.48 -2.97
CA ILE A 198 -33.56 -16.15 -2.44
C ILE A 198 -32.60 -15.44 -3.41
N TYR A 199 -31.55 -16.12 -3.87
CA TYR A 199 -30.57 -15.55 -4.78
C TYR A 199 -31.22 -15.08 -6.08
N THR A 200 -32.07 -15.94 -6.69
CA THR A 200 -32.77 -15.61 -7.95
C THR A 200 -33.72 -14.44 -7.78
N GLY A 201 -34.53 -14.42 -6.72
CA GLY A 201 -35.48 -13.33 -6.46
C GLY A 201 -34.78 -11.99 -6.23
N ILE A 202 -33.67 -11.99 -5.47
CA ILE A 202 -32.89 -10.77 -5.24
C ILE A 202 -32.16 -10.32 -6.52
N THR A 203 -31.61 -11.24 -7.31
CA THR A 203 -30.97 -10.91 -8.58
C THR A 203 -31.96 -10.19 -9.50
N GLN A 204 -33.16 -10.73 -9.73
CA GLN A 204 -34.19 -10.11 -10.55
C GLN A 204 -34.58 -8.71 -10.07
N SER A 205 -34.77 -8.54 -8.73
CA SER A 205 -35.08 -7.24 -8.15
C SER A 205 -33.96 -6.21 -8.32
N LEU A 206 -32.68 -6.64 -8.22
CA LEU A 206 -31.51 -5.77 -8.37
C LEU A 206 -31.29 -5.41 -9.84
N GLU A 207 -31.46 -6.34 -10.78
CA GLU A 207 -31.36 -6.08 -12.22
C GLU A 207 -32.35 -4.99 -12.64
N GLN A 208 -33.61 -5.10 -12.25
CA GLN A 208 -34.60 -4.10 -12.60
C GLN A 208 -34.24 -2.72 -12.03
N LYS A 209 -33.83 -2.65 -10.75
CA LYS A 209 -33.39 -1.38 -10.14
C LYS A 209 -32.16 -0.78 -10.81
N LEU A 210 -31.19 -1.61 -11.21
CA LEU A 210 -29.99 -1.13 -11.89
C LEU A 210 -30.31 -0.62 -13.29
N VAL A 211 -31.17 -1.29 -14.05
CA VAL A 211 -31.61 -0.84 -15.37
C VAL A 211 -32.27 0.54 -15.26
N ASP A 212 -33.19 0.71 -14.30
CA ASP A 212 -33.89 1.98 -14.09
C ASP A 212 -32.93 3.10 -13.68
N LEU A 213 -31.96 2.82 -12.79
CA LEU A 213 -30.94 3.77 -12.36
C LEU A 213 -29.97 4.15 -13.48
N PHE A 214 -29.57 3.21 -14.31
CA PHE A 214 -28.70 3.49 -15.46
C PHE A 214 -29.41 4.36 -16.50
N ALA A 215 -30.69 4.11 -16.73
CA ALA A 215 -31.51 4.92 -17.64
C ALA A 215 -31.68 6.37 -17.14
N GLN A 216 -31.84 6.56 -15.82
CA GLN A 216 -32.10 7.88 -15.23
C GLN A 216 -30.86 8.71 -14.98
N GLN A 217 -29.77 8.12 -14.50
CA GLN A 217 -28.60 8.83 -13.95
C GLN A 217 -27.30 8.55 -14.71
N GLY A 218 -27.29 7.58 -15.61
CA GLY A 218 -26.12 7.11 -16.32
C GLY A 218 -25.18 6.22 -15.48
N VAL A 219 -24.27 5.51 -16.13
CA VAL A 219 -23.39 4.50 -15.52
C VAL A 219 -22.50 5.07 -14.42
N GLN A 220 -21.97 6.29 -14.59
CA GLN A 220 -21.01 6.88 -13.65
C GLN A 220 -21.62 7.15 -12.26
N LYS A 221 -22.87 7.62 -12.22
CA LYS A 221 -23.56 7.92 -10.95
C LYS A 221 -24.14 6.67 -10.28
N SER A 222 -24.35 5.59 -11.05
CA SER A 222 -24.94 4.35 -10.56
C SER A 222 -23.91 3.34 -10.02
N LYS A 223 -22.61 3.65 -10.03
CA LYS A 223 -21.53 2.75 -9.58
C LYS A 223 -21.71 2.25 -8.14
N LEU A 224 -22.12 3.11 -7.22
CA LEU A 224 -22.33 2.73 -5.82
C LEU A 224 -23.51 1.75 -5.68
N ALA A 225 -24.60 1.97 -6.41
CA ALA A 225 -25.75 1.06 -6.42
C ALA A 225 -25.37 -0.32 -6.99
N PHE A 226 -24.53 -0.35 -8.02
CA PHE A 226 -23.99 -1.59 -8.58
C PHE A 226 -23.10 -2.35 -7.58
N LEU A 227 -22.21 -1.65 -6.86
CA LEU A 227 -21.37 -2.26 -5.83
C LEU A 227 -22.20 -2.79 -4.65
N ASP A 228 -23.25 -2.06 -4.22
CA ASP A 228 -24.18 -2.53 -3.20
C ASP A 228 -24.92 -3.80 -3.63
N ALA A 229 -25.36 -3.85 -4.89
CA ALA A 229 -25.98 -5.04 -5.46
C ALA A 229 -25.03 -6.25 -5.44
N LEU A 230 -23.79 -6.08 -5.89
CA LEU A 230 -22.78 -7.14 -5.84
C LEU A 230 -22.48 -7.59 -4.41
N LEU A 231 -22.42 -6.66 -3.46
CA LEU A 231 -22.22 -6.99 -2.04
C LEU A 231 -23.35 -7.86 -1.49
N LYS A 232 -24.60 -7.51 -1.78
CA LYS A 232 -25.79 -8.29 -1.37
C LYS A 232 -25.77 -9.70 -1.98
N LEU A 233 -25.49 -9.83 -3.25
CA LEU A 233 -25.37 -11.15 -3.91
C LEU A 233 -24.25 -11.99 -3.26
N ARG A 234 -23.09 -11.38 -2.96
CA ARG A 234 -22.01 -12.06 -2.26
C ARG A 234 -22.42 -12.48 -0.84
N GLN A 235 -23.17 -11.65 -0.11
CA GLN A 235 -23.67 -11.99 1.22
C GLN A 235 -24.59 -13.21 1.18
N ILE A 236 -25.50 -13.31 0.19
CA ILE A 236 -26.35 -14.50 0.00
C ILE A 236 -25.51 -15.75 -0.26
N CYS A 237 -24.47 -15.64 -1.09
CA CYS A 237 -23.56 -16.76 -1.33
C CYS A 237 -22.90 -17.26 -0.04
N CYS A 238 -22.57 -16.36 0.88
CA CYS A 238 -21.99 -16.75 2.17
C CYS A 238 -23.02 -17.37 3.12
N HIS A 239 -24.15 -16.69 3.33
CA HIS A 239 -25.26 -17.20 4.17
C HIS A 239 -26.54 -16.36 3.98
N PRO A 240 -27.72 -16.99 3.76
CA PRO A 240 -28.97 -16.27 3.49
C PRO A 240 -29.43 -15.28 4.57
N LYS A 241 -29.02 -15.49 5.82
CA LYS A 241 -29.36 -14.59 6.96
C LYS A 241 -28.53 -13.30 7.03
N LEU A 242 -27.61 -13.06 6.09
CA LEU A 242 -26.81 -11.83 6.04
C LEU A 242 -27.50 -10.68 5.28
N ILE A 243 -28.70 -10.93 4.80
CA ILE A 243 -29.57 -9.95 4.10
C ILE A 243 -30.86 -9.76 4.86
#